data_dde54f01c76ecaf5e1ab94983731fe9c
#
_entry.id   dde54f01c76ecaf5e1ab94983731fe9c
#
_cell.length_a   1.000
_cell.length_b   1.000
_cell.length_c   1.000
_cell.angle_alpha   90.00
_cell.angle_beta   90.00
_cell.angle_gamma   90.00
#
_symmetry.space_group_name_H-M   'P 1'
#
loop_
_entity.id
_entity.type
_entity.pdbx_description
1 polymer ?
#
loop_
_entity_poly.entity_id
_entity_poly.type
_entity_poly.pdbx_seq_one_letter_code
_entity_poly.pdbx_strand_id
1 'polypeptide(L)'
;MVIMIGKWIPLERVLRFPEVTPEQVTAALQQCVDQVRNNLPAFEAKFPAANSEHNFYTPGPNTDWTPGFWTGEVWLAYENAKNDSDRFLFRKAGDCQVDSFLKRINIKHYVDHHDMGFLYIPSCVAAYKLTGSVSAREAALKAANQLITRYRPIGE
;
A
#
# COMPACT_ATOMS: atom_id res chain seq x y z
N MET A 1 -14.82 -34.51 -13.17
CA MET A 1 -13.58 -33.80 -13.53
C MET A 1 -13.20 -32.93 -12.32
N VAL A 2 -12.09 -33.21 -11.66
CA VAL A 2 -11.65 -32.41 -10.51
C VAL A 2 -10.93 -31.18 -11.07
N ILE A 3 -11.50 -29.99 -10.84
CA ILE A 3 -10.86 -28.73 -11.19
C ILE A 3 -9.94 -28.37 -10.01
N MET A 4 -8.66 -28.19 -10.30
CA MET A 4 -7.66 -27.78 -9.32
C MET A 4 -7.50 -26.26 -9.38
N ILE A 5 -7.67 -25.57 -8.25
CA ILE A 5 -7.30 -24.16 -8.08
C ILE A 5 -5.89 -24.14 -7.53
N GLY A 6 -4.93 -23.80 -8.39
CA GLY A 6 -3.52 -23.95 -8.05
C GLY A 6 -3.10 -25.42 -7.95
N LYS A 7 -1.85 -25.65 -7.58
CA LYS A 7 -1.20 -26.97 -7.64
C LYS A 7 -1.72 -27.99 -6.62
N TRP A 8 -2.47 -27.57 -5.58
CA TRP A 8 -2.65 -28.40 -4.38
C TRP A 8 -4.03 -28.36 -3.73
N ILE A 9 -4.95 -27.52 -4.17
CA ILE A 9 -6.27 -27.40 -3.54
C ILE A 9 -7.37 -27.85 -4.51
N PRO A 10 -8.03 -28.97 -4.27
CA PRO A 10 -9.21 -29.38 -5.04
C PRO A 10 -10.33 -28.36 -4.90
N LEU A 11 -11.07 -28.08 -5.98
CA LEU A 11 -12.19 -27.15 -5.98
C LEU A 11 -13.23 -27.50 -4.92
N GLU A 12 -13.52 -28.78 -4.72
CA GLU A 12 -14.46 -29.26 -3.70
C GLU A 12 -14.04 -28.84 -2.27
N ARG A 13 -12.75 -28.69 -2.03
CA ARG A 13 -12.25 -28.20 -0.73
C ARG A 13 -12.51 -26.71 -0.56
N VAL A 14 -12.40 -25.93 -1.61
CA VAL A 14 -12.72 -24.49 -1.60
C VAL A 14 -14.21 -24.27 -1.40
N LEU A 15 -15.05 -25.04 -2.10
CA LEU A 15 -16.51 -24.96 -2.00
C LEU A 15 -17.10 -25.42 -0.64
N ARG A 16 -16.27 -26.05 0.20
CA ARG A 16 -16.69 -26.43 1.59
C ARG A 16 -16.51 -25.32 2.62
N PHE A 17 -15.82 -24.22 2.28
CA PHE A 17 -15.75 -23.08 3.21
C PHE A 17 -17.11 -22.39 3.26
N PRO A 18 -17.56 -22.01 4.47
CA PRO A 18 -18.80 -21.27 4.61
C PRO A 18 -18.70 -19.95 3.84
N GLU A 19 -19.82 -19.54 3.25
CA GLU A 19 -19.89 -18.24 2.60
C GLU A 19 -19.65 -17.14 3.65
N VAL A 20 -18.84 -16.17 3.28
CA VAL A 20 -18.54 -15.00 4.13
C VAL A 20 -19.70 -14.01 4.03
N THR A 21 -20.28 -13.60 5.16
CA THR A 21 -21.37 -12.63 5.16
C THR A 21 -20.86 -11.19 5.01
N PRO A 22 -21.68 -10.25 4.52
CA PRO A 22 -21.32 -8.82 4.46
C PRO A 22 -20.92 -8.25 5.82
N GLU A 23 -21.55 -8.72 6.91
CA GLU A 23 -21.25 -8.31 8.28
C GLU A 23 -19.85 -8.76 8.71
N GLN A 24 -19.47 -9.99 8.36
CA GLN A 24 -18.13 -10.51 8.62
C GLN A 24 -17.06 -9.72 7.85
N VAL A 25 -17.31 -9.38 6.58
CA VAL A 25 -16.41 -8.53 5.78
C VAL A 25 -16.27 -7.15 6.42
N THR A 26 -17.40 -6.54 6.83
CA THR A 26 -17.41 -5.22 7.49
C THR A 26 -16.64 -5.23 8.80
N ALA A 27 -16.81 -6.28 9.61
CA ALA A 27 -16.10 -6.43 10.87
C ALA A 27 -14.59 -6.62 10.64
N ALA A 28 -14.20 -7.45 9.67
CA ALA A 28 -12.78 -7.64 9.31
C ALA A 28 -12.15 -6.34 8.80
N LEU A 29 -12.83 -5.59 7.94
CA LEU A 29 -12.35 -4.29 7.46
C LEU A 29 -12.16 -3.30 8.61
N GLN A 30 -13.08 -3.25 9.58
CA GLN A 30 -12.92 -2.40 10.76
C GLN A 30 -11.70 -2.79 11.60
N GLN A 31 -11.44 -4.09 11.77
CA GLN A 31 -10.24 -4.55 12.45
C GLN A 31 -8.95 -4.11 11.72
N CYS A 32 -8.94 -4.15 10.37
CA CYS A 32 -7.82 -3.63 9.58
C CYS A 32 -7.61 -2.12 9.81
N VAL A 33 -8.68 -1.32 9.80
CA VAL A 33 -8.62 0.12 10.09
C VAL A 33 -8.06 0.39 11.49
N ASP A 34 -8.53 -0.34 12.49
CA ASP A 34 -8.06 -0.23 13.87
C ASP A 34 -6.59 -0.61 14.00
N GLN A 35 -6.16 -1.65 13.29
CA GLN A 35 -4.75 -2.06 13.26
C GLN A 35 -3.85 -0.99 12.63
N VAL A 36 -4.26 -0.38 11.53
CA VAL A 36 -3.53 0.74 10.92
C VAL A 36 -3.42 1.90 11.91
N ARG A 37 -4.53 2.27 12.59
CA ARG A 37 -4.52 3.33 13.61
C ARG A 37 -3.53 3.04 14.73
N ASN A 38 -3.51 1.81 15.25
CA ASN A 38 -2.63 1.40 16.34
C ASN A 38 -1.14 1.42 15.93
N ASN A 39 -0.85 1.24 14.65
CA ASN A 39 0.51 1.23 14.12
C ASN A 39 1.03 2.63 13.75
N LEU A 40 0.16 3.62 13.55
CA LEU A 40 0.57 4.98 13.15
C LEU A 40 1.65 5.62 14.05
N PRO A 41 1.63 5.48 15.40
CA PRO A 41 2.66 6.08 16.24
C PRO A 41 4.08 5.63 15.87
N ALA A 42 4.24 4.40 15.38
CA ALA A 42 5.53 3.86 14.94
C ALA A 42 5.85 4.22 13.48
N PHE A 43 4.83 4.38 12.63
CA PHE A 43 4.97 4.41 11.17
C PHE A 43 4.38 5.66 10.50
N GLU A 44 4.06 6.75 11.22
CA GLU A 44 3.52 7.99 10.62
C GLU A 44 4.49 8.55 9.55
N ALA A 45 5.77 8.70 9.92
CA ALA A 45 6.83 9.23 9.05
C ALA A 45 7.89 8.18 8.68
N LYS A 46 7.64 6.92 9.03
CA LYS A 46 8.53 5.78 8.75
C LYS A 46 7.74 4.67 8.08
N PHE A 47 8.47 3.65 7.64
CA PHE A 47 7.87 2.53 6.91
C PHE A 47 8.27 1.22 7.56
N PRO A 48 7.38 0.20 7.58
CA PRO A 48 7.75 -1.14 8.01
C PRO A 48 8.87 -1.69 7.13
N ALA A 49 9.86 -2.32 7.74
CA ALA A 49 10.89 -3.06 7.02
C ALA A 49 10.25 -4.19 6.19
N ALA A 50 10.94 -4.66 5.14
CA ALA A 50 10.43 -5.73 4.28
C ALA A 50 10.26 -7.07 5.00
N ASN A 51 11.01 -7.28 6.08
CA ASN A 51 10.95 -8.49 6.90
C ASN A 51 10.64 -8.15 8.35
N SER A 52 9.87 -9.02 9.02
CA SER A 52 9.63 -8.93 10.45
C SER A 52 10.73 -9.64 11.25
N GLU A 53 11.03 -9.10 12.43
CA GLU A 53 11.87 -9.71 13.44
C GLU A 53 11.00 -10.01 14.68
N HIS A 54 10.98 -11.24 15.15
CA HIS A 54 10.13 -11.67 16.27
C HIS A 54 8.65 -11.25 16.11
N ASN A 55 8.12 -11.35 14.89
CA ASN A 55 6.75 -10.93 14.49
C ASN A 55 6.48 -9.41 14.57
N PHE A 56 7.50 -8.58 14.67
CA PHE A 56 7.38 -7.12 14.62
C PHE A 56 8.17 -6.55 13.44
N TYR A 57 7.65 -5.49 12.84
CA TYR A 57 8.34 -4.76 11.78
C TYR A 57 9.12 -3.60 12.38
N THR A 58 10.41 -3.52 12.04
CA THR A 58 11.25 -2.39 12.45
C THR A 58 10.92 -1.14 11.61
N PRO A 59 10.68 0.02 12.22
CA PRO A 59 10.47 1.27 11.50
C PRO A 59 11.73 1.75 10.79
N GLY A 60 11.66 1.90 9.48
CA GLY A 60 12.77 2.29 8.61
C GLY A 60 12.45 3.46 7.66
N PRO A 61 13.43 3.88 6.85
CA PRO A 61 13.26 4.92 5.84
C PRO A 61 12.51 4.41 4.61
N ASN A 62 12.13 5.35 3.72
CA ASN A 62 11.52 5.05 2.42
C ASN A 62 12.59 4.67 1.39
N THR A 63 13.24 3.52 1.54
CA THR A 63 14.34 3.09 0.66
C THR A 63 14.16 1.69 0.08
N ASP A 64 13.27 0.88 0.66
CA ASP A 64 12.99 -0.48 0.21
C ASP A 64 11.89 -0.50 -0.87
N TRP A 65 11.51 -1.68 -1.35
CA TRP A 65 10.46 -1.92 -2.33
C TRP A 65 9.04 -2.02 -1.72
N THR A 66 8.93 -2.21 -0.41
CA THR A 66 7.68 -2.41 0.32
C THR A 66 6.98 -1.16 0.87
N PRO A 67 7.61 0.01 1.06
CA PRO A 67 6.98 1.17 1.71
C PRO A 67 5.62 1.59 1.14
N GLY A 68 5.40 1.38 -0.15
CA GLY A 68 4.13 1.72 -0.80
C GLY A 68 2.93 0.95 -0.27
N PHE A 69 3.11 -0.28 0.19
CA PHE A 69 2.02 -1.09 0.74
C PHE A 69 1.49 -0.49 2.05
N TRP A 70 2.38 -0.12 2.97
CA TRP A 70 1.97 0.54 4.21
C TRP A 70 1.21 1.85 3.94
N THR A 71 1.72 2.67 3.04
CA THR A 71 1.01 3.90 2.64
C THR A 71 -0.35 3.59 2.01
N GLY A 72 -0.44 2.51 1.23
CA GLY A 72 -1.71 2.00 0.70
C GLY A 72 -2.70 1.61 1.79
N GLU A 73 -2.25 0.92 2.83
CA GLU A 73 -3.07 0.57 4.00
C GLU A 73 -3.57 1.83 4.72
N VAL A 74 -2.74 2.86 4.87
CA VAL A 74 -3.15 4.16 5.44
C VAL A 74 -4.24 4.82 4.58
N TRP A 75 -4.15 4.78 3.25
CA TRP A 75 -5.17 5.32 2.36
C TRP A 75 -6.46 4.50 2.37
N LEU A 76 -6.38 3.18 2.47
CA LEU A 76 -7.55 2.32 2.66
C LEU A 76 -8.23 2.60 4.01
N ALA A 77 -7.46 2.84 5.07
CA ALA A 77 -8.00 3.23 6.37
C ALA A 77 -8.67 4.62 6.32
N TYR A 78 -8.07 5.57 5.58
CA TYR A 78 -8.68 6.88 5.32
C TYR A 78 -10.03 6.77 4.61
N GLU A 79 -10.12 5.97 3.55
CA GLU A 79 -11.35 5.76 2.79
C GLU A 79 -12.45 5.14 3.64
N ASN A 80 -12.08 4.20 4.53
CA ASN A 80 -13.00 3.44 5.36
C ASN A 80 -13.18 4.00 6.79
N ALA A 81 -12.60 5.17 7.09
CA ALA A 81 -12.75 5.83 8.38
C ALA A 81 -14.21 6.24 8.64
N LYS A 82 -14.74 5.83 9.79
CA LYS A 82 -16.16 6.07 10.16
C LYS A 82 -16.42 7.43 10.81
N ASN A 83 -15.38 8.14 11.21
CA ASN A 83 -15.48 9.45 11.85
C ASN A 83 -14.39 10.40 11.33
N ASP A 84 -14.63 11.71 11.52
CA ASP A 84 -13.74 12.75 11.00
C ASP A 84 -12.36 12.79 11.70
N SER A 85 -12.30 12.39 12.98
CA SER A 85 -11.03 12.33 13.72
C SER A 85 -10.08 11.31 13.11
N ASP A 86 -10.56 10.10 12.85
CA ASP A 86 -9.78 9.05 12.18
C ASP A 86 -9.43 9.44 10.75
N ARG A 87 -10.39 9.99 10.02
CA ARG A 87 -10.15 10.49 8.67
C ARG A 87 -9.05 11.53 8.63
N PHE A 88 -9.07 12.48 9.56
CA PHE A 88 -8.00 13.48 9.69
C PHE A 88 -6.65 12.85 10.04
N LEU A 89 -6.64 11.90 10.97
CA LEU A 89 -5.42 11.20 11.40
C LEU A 89 -4.75 10.46 10.23
N PHE A 90 -5.53 9.63 9.51
CA PHE A 90 -5.02 8.89 8.35
C PHE A 90 -4.61 9.81 7.21
N ARG A 91 -5.36 10.89 6.97
CA ARG A 91 -5.02 11.90 5.97
C ARG A 91 -3.66 12.53 6.26
N LYS A 92 -3.44 12.97 7.49
CA LYS A 92 -2.17 13.58 7.92
C LYS A 92 -0.99 12.63 7.71
N ALA A 93 -1.13 11.36 8.12
CA ALA A 93 -0.10 10.36 7.95
C ALA A 93 0.17 10.07 6.46
N GLY A 94 -0.89 9.90 5.67
CA GLY A 94 -0.79 9.65 4.24
C GLY A 94 -0.12 10.80 3.49
N ASP A 95 -0.46 12.05 3.80
CA ASP A 95 0.18 13.23 3.20
C ASP A 95 1.68 13.31 3.56
N CYS A 96 2.06 13.05 4.82
CA CYS A 96 3.46 12.97 5.25
C CYS A 96 4.25 11.91 4.46
N GLN A 97 3.63 10.76 4.22
CA GLN A 97 4.26 9.68 3.46
C GLN A 97 4.35 10.01 1.96
N VAL A 98 3.33 10.65 1.37
CA VAL A 98 3.38 11.14 -0.01
C VAL A 98 4.54 12.11 -0.23
N ASP A 99 4.80 13.01 0.70
CA ASP A 99 5.94 13.92 0.64
C ASP A 99 7.28 13.16 0.63
N SER A 100 7.37 12.07 1.39
CA SER A 100 8.52 11.17 1.37
C SER A 100 8.71 10.50 0.00
N PHE A 101 7.62 10.04 -0.66
CA PHE A 101 7.68 9.47 -2.00
C PHE A 101 8.03 10.52 -3.06
N LEU A 102 7.49 11.73 -2.97
CA LEU A 102 7.84 12.83 -3.87
C LEU A 102 9.33 13.19 -3.73
N LYS A 103 9.84 13.28 -2.50
CA LYS A 103 11.27 13.47 -2.26
C LYS A 103 12.11 12.36 -2.87
N ARG A 104 11.73 11.08 -2.64
CA ARG A 104 12.44 9.90 -3.14
C ARG A 104 12.61 9.94 -4.65
N ILE A 105 11.52 10.24 -5.40
CA ILE A 105 11.58 10.30 -6.87
C ILE A 105 12.34 11.53 -7.37
N ASN A 106 12.23 12.67 -6.68
CA ASN A 106 12.93 13.89 -7.06
C ASN A 106 14.45 13.75 -6.99
N ILE A 107 14.96 13.09 -5.95
CA ILE A 107 16.40 12.83 -5.77
C ILE A 107 16.86 11.53 -6.42
N LYS A 108 15.97 10.82 -7.11
CA LYS A 108 16.22 9.52 -7.77
C LYS A 108 16.83 8.46 -6.84
N HIS A 109 16.38 8.43 -5.59
CA HIS A 109 16.91 7.52 -4.58
C HIS A 109 16.21 6.16 -4.65
N TYR A 110 16.94 5.10 -5.02
CA TYR A 110 16.42 3.73 -5.18
C TYR A 110 15.11 3.68 -6.00
N VAL A 111 15.14 4.24 -7.23
CA VAL A 111 13.97 4.30 -8.13
C VAL A 111 14.25 3.68 -9.51
N ASP A 112 15.36 2.97 -9.66
CA ASP A 112 15.70 2.26 -10.89
C ASP A 112 15.54 0.74 -10.73
N HIS A 113 14.30 0.31 -10.47
CA HIS A 113 13.92 -1.10 -10.35
C HIS A 113 12.45 -1.31 -10.78
N HIS A 114 12.05 -2.57 -11.00
CA HIS A 114 10.72 -2.92 -11.50
C HIS A 114 9.60 -2.72 -10.46
N ASP A 115 9.91 -2.69 -9.16
CA ASP A 115 8.91 -2.56 -8.09
C ASP A 115 8.34 -1.15 -7.91
N MET A 116 8.69 -0.21 -8.78
CA MET A 116 8.17 1.16 -8.73
C MET A 116 6.64 1.21 -8.74
N GLY A 117 5.98 0.24 -9.37
CA GLY A 117 4.52 0.10 -9.33
C GLY A 117 4.00 -0.14 -7.91
N PHE A 118 4.64 -1.02 -7.15
CA PHE A 118 4.30 -1.32 -5.75
C PHE A 118 4.54 -0.12 -4.81
N LEU A 119 5.47 0.75 -5.16
CA LEU A 119 5.74 1.96 -4.40
C LEU A 119 4.71 3.05 -4.66
N TYR A 120 4.43 3.38 -5.93
CA TYR A 120 3.72 4.61 -6.29
C TYR A 120 2.23 4.43 -6.58
N ILE A 121 1.76 3.22 -6.92
CA ILE A 121 0.32 2.98 -7.14
C ILE A 121 -0.45 3.02 -5.81
N PRO A 122 -0.12 2.20 -4.79
CA PRO A 122 -0.88 2.21 -3.55
C PRO A 122 -0.64 3.47 -2.71
N SER A 123 0.50 4.16 -2.87
CA SER A 123 0.80 5.39 -2.15
C SER A 123 0.26 6.64 -2.87
N CYS A 124 0.88 7.04 -3.97
CA CYS A 124 0.66 8.35 -4.59
C CYS A 124 -0.57 8.36 -5.52
N VAL A 125 -0.80 7.28 -6.31
CA VAL A 125 -2.00 7.24 -7.17
C VAL A 125 -3.25 7.12 -6.32
N ALA A 126 -3.26 6.31 -5.27
CA ALA A 126 -4.36 6.21 -4.32
C ALA A 126 -4.63 7.57 -3.64
N ALA A 127 -3.59 8.22 -3.11
CA ALA A 127 -3.68 9.56 -2.53
C ALA A 127 -4.34 10.57 -3.48
N TYR A 128 -3.88 10.64 -4.73
CA TYR A 128 -4.44 11.56 -5.71
C TYR A 128 -5.92 11.25 -5.99
N LYS A 129 -6.28 9.98 -6.17
CA LYS A 129 -7.67 9.58 -6.45
C LYS A 129 -8.61 9.91 -5.29
N LEU A 130 -8.17 9.71 -4.05
CA LEU A 130 -9.00 9.93 -2.87
C LEU A 130 -9.08 11.39 -2.44
N THR A 131 -8.07 12.20 -2.75
CA THR A 131 -7.91 13.52 -2.14
C THR A 131 -7.68 14.67 -3.11
N GLY A 132 -7.37 14.39 -4.38
CA GLY A 132 -6.97 15.40 -5.36
C GLY A 132 -5.58 16.00 -5.12
N SER A 133 -4.73 15.40 -4.25
CA SER A 133 -3.41 15.92 -3.88
C SER A 133 -2.51 16.14 -5.10
N VAL A 134 -2.08 17.39 -5.29
CA VAL A 134 -1.20 17.78 -6.41
C VAL A 134 0.19 17.15 -6.27
N SER A 135 0.76 17.11 -5.06
CA SER A 135 2.05 16.48 -4.79
C SER A 135 2.03 14.97 -5.06
N ALA A 136 0.93 14.30 -4.69
CA ALA A 136 0.75 12.88 -4.99
C ALA A 136 0.67 12.61 -6.50
N ARG A 137 -0.07 13.45 -7.25
CA ARG A 137 -0.11 13.37 -8.71
C ARG A 137 1.27 13.57 -9.33
N GLU A 138 2.01 14.58 -8.87
CA GLU A 138 3.37 14.85 -9.34
C GLU A 138 4.29 13.66 -9.12
N ALA A 139 4.29 13.08 -7.91
CA ALA A 139 5.10 11.92 -7.58
C ALA A 139 4.74 10.71 -8.46
N ALA A 140 3.46 10.43 -8.65
CA ALA A 140 2.98 9.34 -9.50
C ALA A 140 3.41 9.49 -10.97
N LEU A 141 3.28 10.68 -11.55
CA LEU A 141 3.68 10.95 -12.93
C LEU A 141 5.20 10.84 -13.12
N LYS A 142 5.99 11.35 -12.17
CA LYS A 142 7.46 11.20 -12.19
C LYS A 142 7.89 9.74 -12.11
N ALA A 143 7.23 8.95 -11.27
CA ALA A 143 7.49 7.52 -11.15
C ALA A 143 7.13 6.75 -12.44
N ALA A 144 6.00 7.06 -13.06
CA ALA A 144 5.59 6.49 -14.34
C ALA A 144 6.62 6.82 -15.43
N ASN A 145 7.06 8.09 -15.52
CA ASN A 145 8.09 8.51 -16.46
C ASN A 145 9.43 7.79 -16.20
N GLN A 146 9.80 7.57 -14.93
CA GLN A 146 10.99 6.78 -14.59
C GLN A 146 10.87 5.33 -15.07
N LEU A 147 9.71 4.69 -14.93
CA LEU A 147 9.47 3.34 -15.43
C LEU A 147 9.56 3.27 -16.97
N ILE A 148 9.06 4.29 -17.68
CA ILE A 148 9.16 4.35 -19.14
C ILE A 148 10.63 4.30 -19.60
N THR A 149 11.57 4.89 -18.86
CA THR A 149 12.98 4.84 -19.21
C THR A 149 13.58 3.43 -19.15
N ARG A 150 12.93 2.51 -18.46
CA ARG A 150 13.33 1.09 -18.36
C ARG A 150 12.76 0.22 -19.48
N TYR A 151 11.81 0.73 -20.24
CA TYR A 151 11.21 -0.04 -21.33
C TYR A 151 12.26 -0.44 -22.37
N ARG A 152 12.24 -1.70 -22.76
CA ARG A 152 13.04 -2.26 -23.87
C ARG A 152 12.10 -2.85 -24.89
N PRO A 153 12.25 -2.53 -26.19
CA PRO A 153 11.38 -3.05 -27.25
C PRO A 153 11.56 -4.56 -27.49
N ILE A 154 12.72 -5.09 -27.09
CA ILE A 154 13.02 -6.53 -27.12
C ILE A 154 13.08 -6.94 -25.66
N GLY A 155 12.14 -7.77 -25.24
CA GLY A 155 12.09 -8.23 -23.86
C GLY A 155 13.35 -9.02 -23.47
N GLU A 156 13.85 -8.77 -22.28
CA GLU A 156 14.77 -9.65 -21.58
C GLU A 156 13.99 -10.65 -20.74
#